data_225999aa84e951541f1ec55f67081109
#
_entry.id   225999aa84e951541f1ec55f67081109
#
_cell.length_a   1.000
_cell.length_b   1.000
_cell.length_c   1.000
_cell.angle_alpha   90.00
_cell.angle_beta   90.00
_cell.angle_gamma   90.00
#
_symmetry.space_group_name_H-M   'P 1'
#
loop_
_entity.id
_entity.type
_entity.pdbx_description
1 polymer ?
#
loop_
_entity_poly.entity_id
_entity_poly.type
_entity_poly.pdbx_seq_one_letter_code
_entity_poly.pdbx_strand_id
1 'polypeptide(L)'
;MIVCAGGNENFSFAKAIGIGLVESAFHLAELCLKEKPLKLVFIGTCGLYDKGEILEIYKSSHAFNIEFSKISHTFYTPAKYEICLERENVSCETIKINSSNYICQNSKAAKEFANLGFFAENMEAFSVLSVAKNLDIEAECILCATNFCDENAHKDFMKNHSKAKEKLEEYLKKHHYI
;
A
#
# COMPACT_ATOMS: atom_id res chain seq x y z
N MET A 1 -14.88 -2.43 -6.57
CA MET A 1 -14.20 -3.75 -6.49
C MET A 1 -13.15 -3.69 -5.40
N ILE A 2 -13.13 -4.67 -4.50
CA ILE A 2 -12.10 -4.78 -3.46
C ILE A 2 -11.04 -5.77 -3.91
N VAL A 3 -9.77 -5.40 -3.76
CA VAL A 3 -8.61 -6.20 -4.15
C VAL A 3 -7.59 -6.28 -3.02
N CYS A 4 -6.80 -7.35 -2.98
CA CYS A 4 -5.73 -7.60 -2.01
C CYS A 4 -4.54 -8.27 -2.70
N ALA A 5 -3.38 -8.30 -2.05
CA ALA A 5 -2.19 -8.96 -2.60
C ALA A 5 -2.41 -10.49 -2.76
N GLY A 6 -3.10 -11.12 -1.84
CA GLY A 6 -3.21 -12.59 -1.75
C GLY A 6 -2.17 -13.20 -0.81
N GLY A 7 -1.94 -14.51 -0.93
CA GLY A 7 -1.03 -15.18 0.01
C GLY A 7 -1.53 -15.10 1.45
N ASN A 8 -0.71 -14.57 2.37
CA ASN A 8 -1.10 -14.33 3.76
C ASN A 8 -2.20 -13.27 3.91
N GLU A 9 -2.35 -12.38 2.92
CA GLU A 9 -3.35 -11.31 2.88
C GLU A 9 -4.57 -11.66 2.02
N ASN A 10 -4.94 -12.93 1.94
CA ASN A 10 -6.11 -13.35 1.21
C ASN A 10 -7.39 -13.16 2.04
N PHE A 11 -8.46 -12.63 1.40
CA PHE A 11 -9.78 -12.40 1.97
C PHE A 11 -10.85 -12.99 1.05
N SER A 12 -11.90 -13.62 1.63
CA SER A 12 -12.96 -14.26 0.85
C SER A 12 -13.79 -13.29 0.01
N PHE A 13 -13.83 -12.01 0.39
CA PHE A 13 -14.59 -10.95 -0.28
C PHE A 13 -13.74 -10.05 -1.18
N ALA A 14 -12.42 -10.26 -1.26
CA ALA A 14 -11.50 -9.49 -2.08
C ALA A 14 -10.85 -10.37 -3.16
N LYS A 15 -10.49 -9.76 -4.28
CA LYS A 15 -9.78 -10.45 -5.36
C LYS A 15 -8.28 -10.31 -5.19
N ALA A 16 -7.58 -11.44 -5.20
CA ALA A 16 -6.12 -11.45 -5.15
C ALA A 16 -5.54 -10.97 -6.50
N ILE A 17 -4.59 -10.03 -6.45
CA ILE A 17 -3.95 -9.44 -7.63
C ILE A 17 -2.46 -9.78 -7.76
N GLY A 18 -1.90 -10.55 -6.82
CA GLY A 18 -0.46 -10.87 -6.78
C GLY A 18 0.33 -9.98 -5.84
N ILE A 19 1.54 -10.43 -5.50
CA ILE A 19 2.44 -9.78 -4.55
C ILE A 19 3.49 -8.96 -5.30
N GLY A 20 3.72 -7.73 -4.84
CA GLY A 20 4.72 -6.82 -5.37
C GLY A 20 4.27 -6.06 -6.63
N LEU A 21 5.15 -5.21 -7.14
CA LEU A 21 4.81 -4.20 -8.14
C LEU A 21 4.37 -4.77 -9.49
N VAL A 22 5.04 -5.81 -9.97
CA VAL A 22 4.82 -6.32 -11.33
C VAL A 22 3.56 -7.17 -11.41
N GLU A 23 3.43 -8.17 -10.53
CA GLU A 23 2.28 -9.08 -10.54
C GLU A 23 0.98 -8.32 -10.25
N SER A 24 0.99 -7.46 -9.23
CA SER A 24 -0.20 -6.70 -8.88
C SER A 24 -0.65 -5.75 -9.99
N ALA A 25 0.28 -5.10 -10.68
CA ALA A 25 -0.05 -4.24 -11.82
C ALA A 25 -0.65 -5.03 -12.98
N PHE A 26 -0.03 -6.17 -13.33
CA PHE A 26 -0.45 -7.00 -14.45
C PHE A 26 -1.84 -7.59 -14.22
N HIS A 27 -2.05 -8.32 -13.12
CA HIS A 27 -3.32 -8.96 -12.84
C HIS A 27 -4.45 -7.96 -12.58
N LEU A 28 -4.14 -6.83 -11.91
CA LEU A 28 -5.15 -5.79 -11.72
C LEU A 28 -5.58 -5.15 -13.04
N ALA A 29 -4.65 -4.89 -13.95
CA ALA A 29 -4.98 -4.34 -15.27
C ALA A 29 -5.91 -5.28 -16.06
N GLU A 30 -5.59 -6.60 -16.10
CA GLU A 30 -6.46 -7.60 -16.73
C GLU A 30 -7.86 -7.61 -16.10
N LEU A 31 -7.91 -7.58 -14.75
CA LEU A 31 -9.16 -7.61 -14.01
C LEU A 31 -10.02 -6.37 -14.29
N CYS A 32 -9.41 -5.18 -14.31
CA CYS A 32 -10.10 -3.93 -14.59
C CYS A 32 -10.62 -3.84 -16.03
N LEU A 33 -9.85 -4.29 -17.00
CA LEU A 33 -10.28 -4.33 -18.40
C LEU A 33 -11.47 -5.26 -18.62
N LYS A 34 -11.52 -6.37 -17.87
CA LYS A 34 -12.60 -7.36 -17.94
C LYS A 34 -13.88 -6.89 -17.21
N GLU A 35 -13.72 -6.36 -15.99
CA GLU A 35 -14.87 -6.10 -15.10
C GLU A 35 -15.31 -4.65 -15.07
N LYS A 36 -14.47 -3.73 -15.53
CA LYS A 36 -14.73 -2.28 -15.63
C LYS A 36 -15.30 -1.66 -14.34
N PRO A 37 -14.60 -1.84 -13.20
CA PRO A 37 -15.09 -1.30 -11.94
C PRO A 37 -15.07 0.23 -11.95
N LEU A 38 -16.06 0.85 -11.32
CA LEU A 38 -16.10 2.31 -11.13
C LEU A 38 -15.16 2.78 -10.01
N LYS A 39 -14.91 1.90 -9.03
CA LYS A 39 -14.03 2.18 -7.89
C LYS A 39 -13.24 0.94 -7.49
N LEU A 40 -11.96 1.17 -7.15
CA LEU A 40 -11.05 0.19 -6.56
C LEU A 40 -10.79 0.51 -5.09
N VAL A 41 -10.80 -0.52 -4.25
CA VAL A 41 -10.34 -0.43 -2.87
C VAL A 41 -9.31 -1.52 -2.67
N PHE A 42 -8.05 -1.11 -2.52
CA PHE A 42 -6.97 -2.05 -2.16
C PHE A 42 -6.90 -2.17 -0.65
N ILE A 43 -6.90 -3.40 -0.16
CA ILE A 43 -6.75 -3.71 1.25
C ILE A 43 -5.52 -4.59 1.49
N GLY A 44 -4.79 -4.31 2.56
CA GLY A 44 -3.57 -5.04 2.89
C GLY A 44 -2.95 -4.57 4.19
N THR A 45 -1.71 -4.96 4.42
CA THR A 45 -0.93 -4.50 5.57
C THR A 45 0.16 -3.52 5.15
N CYS A 46 0.72 -2.81 6.12
CA CYS A 46 1.86 -1.92 5.89
C CYS A 46 2.86 -1.97 7.05
N GLY A 47 4.11 -1.64 6.75
CA GLY A 47 5.15 -1.33 7.70
C GLY A 47 5.27 0.18 7.92
N LEU A 48 5.40 0.62 9.16
CA LEU A 48 5.58 2.03 9.55
C LEU A 48 7.06 2.41 9.57
N TYR A 49 7.41 3.58 9.02
CA TYR A 49 8.80 4.01 8.97
C TYR A 49 9.30 4.60 10.31
N ASP A 50 8.54 5.47 10.96
CA ASP A 50 9.00 6.17 12.16
C ASP A 50 7.88 6.39 13.19
N LYS A 51 6.66 6.67 12.75
CA LYS A 51 5.53 7.05 13.58
C LYS A 51 4.25 6.33 13.20
N GLY A 52 3.29 6.32 14.10
CA GLY A 52 2.01 5.65 13.94
C GLY A 52 1.85 4.53 14.97
N GLU A 53 0.76 3.80 14.90
CA GLU A 53 0.41 2.75 15.84
C GLU A 53 0.20 1.43 15.12
N ILE A 54 0.71 0.35 15.70
CA ILE A 54 0.52 -1.01 15.20
C ILE A 54 -0.95 -1.41 15.38
N LEU A 55 -1.50 -2.09 14.36
CA LEU A 55 -2.90 -2.48 14.27
C LEU A 55 -3.88 -1.31 14.09
N GLU A 56 -3.41 -0.12 13.77
CA GLU A 56 -4.27 0.98 13.31
C GLU A 56 -4.47 0.94 11.79
N ILE A 57 -5.59 1.48 11.35
CA ILE A 57 -5.98 1.56 9.93
C ILE A 57 -5.57 2.91 9.36
N TYR A 58 -4.87 2.85 8.26
CA TYR A 58 -4.43 4.02 7.50
C TYR A 58 -4.98 4.00 6.09
N LYS A 59 -5.36 5.18 5.58
CA LYS A 59 -5.87 5.34 4.22
C LYS A 59 -4.89 6.13 3.38
N SER A 60 -4.79 5.78 2.11
CA SER A 60 -4.01 6.54 1.16
C SER A 60 -4.58 6.45 -0.26
N SER A 61 -4.48 7.57 -0.96
CA SER A 61 -4.58 7.69 -2.41
C SER A 61 -3.27 8.23 -3.02
N HIS A 62 -2.19 8.22 -2.22
CA HIS A 62 -0.89 8.79 -2.58
C HIS A 62 0.23 7.78 -2.34
N ALA A 63 0.79 7.24 -3.41
CA ALA A 63 1.84 6.24 -3.36
C ALA A 63 3.06 6.63 -4.20
N PHE A 64 4.21 6.09 -3.80
CA PHE A 64 5.50 6.31 -4.43
C PHE A 64 6.19 4.97 -4.71
N ASN A 65 7.10 4.98 -5.67
CA ASN A 65 8.08 3.91 -5.85
C ASN A 65 9.48 4.49 -5.76
N ILE A 66 9.98 4.64 -4.56
CA ILE A 66 11.32 5.13 -4.26
C ILE A 66 12.16 3.98 -3.72
N GLU A 67 13.26 3.69 -4.43
CA GLU A 67 14.25 2.72 -4.00
C GLU A 67 15.33 3.36 -3.10
N PHE A 68 15.99 2.55 -2.29
CA PHE A 68 17.07 3.02 -1.41
C PHE A 68 18.24 3.64 -2.20
N SER A 69 18.45 3.22 -3.44
CA SER A 69 19.41 3.82 -4.38
C SER A 69 19.17 5.31 -4.63
N LYS A 70 17.91 5.75 -4.59
CA LYS A 70 17.54 7.17 -4.69
C LYS A 70 17.97 7.94 -3.43
N ILE A 71 17.80 7.35 -2.26
CA ILE A 71 18.17 7.95 -0.97
C ILE A 71 19.67 8.08 -0.85
N SER A 72 20.43 7.10 -1.32
CA SER A 72 21.90 7.14 -1.32
C SER A 72 22.50 8.13 -2.32
N HIS A 73 21.67 8.81 -3.13
CA HIS A 73 22.07 9.76 -4.16
C HIS A 73 23.05 9.20 -5.23
N THR A 74 23.05 7.89 -5.40
CA THR A 74 23.95 7.20 -6.35
C THR A 74 23.32 6.92 -7.71
N PHE A 75 21.97 7.04 -7.80
CA PHE A 75 21.23 6.76 -9.02
C PHE A 75 20.15 7.81 -9.28
N TYR A 76 19.76 7.95 -10.54
CA TYR A 76 18.59 8.72 -10.96
C TYR A 76 17.63 7.85 -11.75
N THR A 77 16.37 8.23 -11.82
CA THR A 77 15.37 7.56 -12.65
C THR A 77 14.61 8.55 -13.52
N PRO A 78 14.37 8.24 -14.81
CA PRO A 78 13.43 8.97 -15.66
C PRO A 78 11.98 8.51 -15.47
N ALA A 79 11.76 7.43 -14.71
CA ALA A 79 10.42 6.89 -14.48
C ALA A 79 9.60 7.79 -13.56
N LYS A 80 8.28 7.78 -13.73
CA LYS A 80 7.36 8.35 -12.76
C LYS A 80 7.37 7.48 -11.51
N TYR A 81 7.65 8.08 -10.38
CA TYR A 81 7.75 7.40 -9.09
C TYR A 81 6.73 7.91 -8.06
N GLU A 82 5.76 8.71 -8.50
CA GLU A 82 4.72 9.29 -7.65
C GLU A 82 3.36 9.21 -8.34
N ILE A 83 2.36 8.73 -7.62
CA ILE A 83 0.95 8.70 -8.02
C ILE A 83 0.11 9.27 -6.91
N CYS A 84 -0.71 10.28 -7.25
CA CYS A 84 -1.72 10.84 -6.38
C CYS A 84 -3.07 10.83 -7.12
N LEU A 85 -4.10 10.32 -6.46
CA LEU A 85 -5.49 10.27 -6.94
C LEU A 85 -6.41 11.18 -6.10
N GLU A 86 -5.86 12.09 -5.31
CA GLU A 86 -6.65 13.04 -4.54
C GLU A 86 -7.45 13.94 -5.50
N ARG A 87 -8.73 14.12 -5.21
CA ARG A 87 -9.55 15.10 -5.89
C ARG A 87 -9.27 16.48 -5.30
N GLU A 88 -9.14 17.48 -6.16
CA GLU A 88 -9.12 18.88 -5.74
C GLU A 88 -10.36 19.15 -4.86
N ASN A 89 -10.15 19.66 -3.63
CA ASN A 89 -11.14 20.03 -2.62
C ASN A 89 -11.56 18.97 -1.58
N VAL A 90 -10.90 17.82 -1.47
CA VAL A 90 -11.06 16.94 -0.31
C VAL A 90 -9.73 16.90 0.45
N SER A 91 -9.65 17.70 1.53
CA SER A 91 -8.54 17.60 2.49
C SER A 91 -8.71 16.30 3.30
N CYS A 92 -8.42 15.17 2.70
CA CYS A 92 -8.20 13.95 3.44
C CYS A 92 -6.71 13.94 3.81
N GLU A 93 -6.39 13.84 5.08
CA GLU A 93 -5.01 13.57 5.51
C GLU A 93 -4.61 12.17 5.04
N THR A 94 -4.24 12.08 3.77
CA THR A 94 -3.73 10.85 3.19
C THR A 94 -2.26 10.70 3.54
N ILE A 95 -1.91 9.54 4.09
CA ILE A 95 -0.50 9.22 4.32
C ILE A 95 0.22 8.95 3.00
N LYS A 96 1.51 9.28 2.93
CA LYS A 96 2.39 8.92 1.81
C LYS A 96 2.93 7.52 2.01
N ILE A 97 2.63 6.63 1.06
CA ILE A 97 3.08 5.23 1.08
C ILE A 97 4.19 5.05 0.06
N ASN A 98 5.30 4.46 0.46
CA ASN A 98 6.31 3.97 -0.48
C ASN A 98 6.04 2.51 -0.85
N SER A 99 6.22 2.14 -2.09
CA SER A 99 6.10 0.75 -2.57
C SER A 99 7.40 0.29 -3.20
N SER A 100 7.83 -0.90 -2.79
CA SER A 100 9.02 -1.58 -3.30
C SER A 100 8.79 -3.08 -3.29
N ASN A 101 9.51 -3.82 -4.15
CA ASN A 101 9.52 -5.29 -4.08
C ASN A 101 10.34 -5.83 -2.91
N TYR A 102 10.94 -4.97 -2.10
CA TYR A 102 11.73 -5.31 -0.92
C TYR A 102 11.13 -4.66 0.32
N ILE A 103 11.10 -5.43 1.40
CA ILE A 103 10.65 -4.98 2.72
C ILE A 103 11.83 -4.39 3.48
N CYS A 104 11.66 -3.19 4.00
CA CYS A 104 12.68 -2.54 4.81
C CYS A 104 12.80 -3.21 6.18
N GLN A 105 14.00 -3.72 6.49
CA GLN A 105 14.34 -4.36 7.77
C GLN A 105 15.51 -3.66 8.47
N ASN A 106 15.58 -2.35 8.32
CA ASN A 106 16.68 -1.56 8.88
C ASN A 106 16.18 -0.21 9.36
N SER A 107 16.26 0.01 10.67
CA SER A 107 15.77 1.22 11.34
C SER A 107 16.42 2.53 10.84
N LYS A 108 17.69 2.49 10.39
CA LYS A 108 18.36 3.66 9.82
C LYS A 108 17.79 3.99 8.43
N ALA A 109 17.62 2.96 7.57
CA ALA A 109 17.02 3.15 6.26
C ALA A 109 15.56 3.64 6.39
N ALA A 110 14.79 3.08 7.32
CA ALA A 110 13.42 3.52 7.60
C ALA A 110 13.37 5.01 7.98
N LYS A 111 14.32 5.48 8.79
CA LYS A 111 14.41 6.89 9.17
C LYS A 111 14.71 7.81 7.98
N GLU A 112 15.52 7.37 7.02
CA GLU A 112 15.75 8.14 5.79
C GLU A 112 14.48 8.26 4.95
N PHE A 113 13.68 7.19 4.82
CA PHE A 113 12.37 7.26 4.18
C PHE A 113 11.41 8.20 4.94
N ALA A 114 11.37 8.14 6.27
CA ALA A 114 10.58 9.05 7.09
C ALA A 114 11.01 10.52 6.91
N ASN A 115 12.30 10.81 6.80
CA ASN A 115 12.84 12.15 6.55
C ASN A 115 12.40 12.71 5.18
N LEU A 116 12.14 11.85 4.19
CA LEU A 116 11.54 12.22 2.90
C LEU A 116 10.02 12.43 2.98
N GLY A 117 9.43 12.23 4.15
CA GLY A 117 8.01 12.43 4.40
C GLY A 117 7.14 11.20 4.15
N PHE A 118 7.72 10.01 3.94
CA PHE A 118 6.96 8.78 3.85
C PHE A 118 6.51 8.31 5.24
N PHE A 119 5.28 7.85 5.31
CA PHE A 119 4.69 7.38 6.56
C PHE A 119 4.86 5.86 6.71
N ALA A 120 4.60 5.13 5.63
CA ALA A 120 4.56 3.67 5.62
C ALA A 120 5.06 3.10 4.29
N GLU A 121 5.33 1.79 4.29
CA GLU A 121 5.54 1.02 3.07
C GLU A 121 4.50 -0.08 2.90
N ASN A 122 4.21 -0.37 1.63
CA ASN A 122 3.39 -1.51 1.19
C ASN A 122 3.83 -1.90 -0.21
N MET A 123 3.87 -3.18 -0.55
CA MET A 123 4.47 -3.65 -1.80
C MET A 123 3.63 -3.39 -3.06
N GLU A 124 2.34 -3.07 -2.97
CA GLU A 124 1.39 -3.02 -4.09
C GLU A 124 0.75 -1.64 -4.34
N ALA A 125 0.70 -0.76 -3.33
CA ALA A 125 -0.07 0.48 -3.38
C ALA A 125 0.24 1.34 -4.62
N PHE A 126 1.52 1.50 -4.97
CA PHE A 126 1.93 2.26 -6.16
C PHE A 126 1.39 1.65 -7.46
N SER A 127 1.43 0.32 -7.58
CA SER A 127 0.91 -0.40 -8.75
C SER A 127 -0.59 -0.25 -8.87
N VAL A 128 -1.31 -0.43 -7.77
CA VAL A 128 -2.77 -0.31 -7.73
C VAL A 128 -3.22 1.08 -8.15
N LEU A 129 -2.64 2.12 -7.53
CA LEU A 129 -3.00 3.50 -7.87
C LEU A 129 -2.55 3.89 -9.28
N SER A 130 -1.43 3.33 -9.78
CA SER A 130 -0.97 3.55 -11.15
C SER A 130 -1.92 2.94 -12.18
N VAL A 131 -2.36 1.71 -11.99
CA VAL A 131 -3.35 1.06 -12.87
C VAL A 131 -4.66 1.84 -12.85
N ALA A 132 -5.15 2.21 -11.66
CA ALA A 132 -6.37 2.99 -11.51
C ALA A 132 -6.29 4.32 -12.27
N LYS A 133 -5.18 5.08 -12.12
CA LYS A 133 -4.97 6.35 -12.81
C LYS A 133 -4.96 6.20 -14.34
N ASN A 134 -4.29 5.17 -14.85
CA ASN A 134 -4.20 4.95 -16.29
C ASN A 134 -5.53 4.50 -16.91
N LEU A 135 -6.42 3.91 -16.12
CA LEU A 135 -7.75 3.47 -16.56
C LEU A 135 -8.89 4.42 -16.14
N ASP A 136 -8.55 5.58 -15.56
CA ASP A 136 -9.50 6.59 -15.06
C ASP A 136 -10.51 6.01 -14.05
N ILE A 137 -10.01 5.17 -13.13
CA ILE A 137 -10.80 4.52 -12.09
C ILE A 137 -10.50 5.20 -10.75
N GLU A 138 -11.53 5.53 -9.97
CA GLU A 138 -11.36 5.99 -8.58
C GLU A 138 -10.72 4.88 -7.75
N ALA A 139 -9.68 5.19 -6.96
CA ALA A 139 -9.04 4.20 -6.10
C ALA A 139 -8.54 4.77 -4.79
N GLU A 140 -8.53 3.91 -3.77
CA GLU A 140 -7.94 4.17 -2.46
C GLU A 140 -7.31 2.89 -1.90
N CYS A 141 -6.31 3.06 -1.04
CA CYS A 141 -5.69 2.00 -0.27
C CYS A 141 -6.13 2.11 1.19
N ILE A 142 -6.54 1.00 1.81
CA ILE A 142 -6.90 0.87 3.22
C ILE A 142 -5.97 -0.18 3.81
N LEU A 143 -5.04 0.25 4.65
CA LEU A 143 -3.94 -0.58 5.14
C LEU A 143 -3.96 -0.64 6.66
N CYS A 144 -3.68 -1.83 7.22
CA CYS A 144 -3.47 -2.01 8.64
C CYS A 144 -1.97 -2.16 8.94
N ALA A 145 -1.45 -1.37 9.87
CA ALA A 145 -0.05 -1.46 10.25
C ALA A 145 0.24 -2.73 11.04
N THR A 146 1.23 -3.52 10.61
CA THR A 146 1.63 -4.77 11.27
C THR A 146 2.96 -4.69 12.00
N ASN A 147 3.84 -3.81 11.58
CA ASN A 147 5.22 -3.72 12.06
C ASN A 147 5.79 -2.31 11.85
N PHE A 148 6.86 -2.02 12.55
CA PHE A 148 7.80 -0.98 12.13
C PHE A 148 8.82 -1.56 11.14
N CYS A 149 9.39 -0.69 10.31
CA CYS A 149 10.41 -1.06 9.32
C CYS A 149 11.79 -1.13 9.97
N ASP A 150 11.96 -2.09 10.87
CA ASP A 150 13.18 -2.33 11.64
C ASP A 150 13.63 -3.81 11.55
N GLU A 151 14.61 -4.17 12.32
CA GLU A 151 15.21 -5.49 12.34
C GLU A 151 14.22 -6.61 12.78
N ASN A 152 13.05 -6.24 13.35
CA ASN A 152 11.99 -7.16 13.76
C ASN A 152 10.82 -7.22 12.76
N ALA A 153 10.87 -6.46 11.66
CA ALA A 153 9.74 -6.26 10.75
C ALA A 153 9.02 -7.56 10.37
N HIS A 154 9.76 -8.59 9.92
CA HIS A 154 9.16 -9.86 9.55
C HIS A 154 8.53 -10.60 10.74
N LYS A 155 9.17 -10.61 11.88
CA LYS A 155 8.66 -11.26 13.10
C LYS A 155 7.37 -10.60 13.58
N ASP A 156 7.33 -9.27 13.57
CA ASP A 156 6.16 -8.51 14.00
C ASP A 156 5.01 -8.63 13.00
N PHE A 157 5.30 -8.64 11.69
CA PHE A 157 4.32 -9.00 10.66
C PHE A 157 3.69 -10.36 10.93
N MET A 158 4.48 -11.41 11.12
CA MET A 158 3.98 -12.76 11.40
C MET A 158 3.14 -12.83 12.67
N LYS A 159 3.45 -12.04 13.68
CA LYS A 159 2.70 -11.95 14.93
C LYS A 159 1.35 -11.24 14.76
N ASN A 160 1.31 -10.19 13.96
CA ASN A 160 0.19 -9.24 13.91
C ASN A 160 -0.74 -9.43 12.71
N HIS A 161 -0.32 -10.10 11.61
CA HIS A 161 -1.06 -10.12 10.35
C HIS A 161 -2.48 -10.68 10.47
N SER A 162 -2.71 -11.74 11.28
CA SER A 162 -4.05 -12.29 11.47
C SER A 162 -4.99 -11.27 12.10
N LYS A 163 -4.52 -10.58 13.14
CA LYS A 163 -5.30 -9.54 13.82
C LYS A 163 -5.50 -8.29 12.94
N ALA A 164 -4.51 -7.97 12.11
CA ALA A 164 -4.63 -6.90 11.12
C ALA A 164 -5.73 -7.20 10.09
N LYS A 165 -5.84 -8.45 9.63
CA LYS A 165 -6.93 -8.90 8.75
C LYS A 165 -8.30 -8.76 9.40
N GLU A 166 -8.44 -9.17 10.65
CA GLU A 166 -9.69 -9.00 11.41
C GLU A 166 -10.08 -7.52 11.51
N LYS A 167 -9.13 -6.65 11.86
CA LYS A 167 -9.35 -5.20 11.94
C LYS A 167 -9.72 -4.58 10.58
N LEU A 168 -9.10 -5.02 9.50
CA LEU A 168 -9.48 -4.59 8.15
C LEU A 168 -10.93 -4.98 7.83
N GLU A 169 -11.32 -6.22 8.11
CA GLU A 169 -12.68 -6.67 7.87
C GLU A 169 -13.71 -5.91 8.73
N GLU A 170 -13.43 -5.69 10.01
CA GLU A 170 -14.26 -4.88 10.91
C GLU A 170 -14.40 -3.44 10.40
N TYR A 171 -13.28 -2.84 9.98
CA TYR A 171 -13.27 -1.49 9.42
C TYR A 171 -14.14 -1.41 8.16
N LEU A 172 -14.00 -2.36 7.23
CA LEU A 172 -14.75 -2.38 5.98
C LEU A 172 -16.26 -2.55 6.23
N LYS A 173 -16.67 -3.42 7.17
CA LYS A 173 -18.07 -3.58 7.59
C LYS A 173 -18.61 -2.28 8.20
N LYS A 174 -17.88 -1.69 9.14
CA LYS A 174 -18.28 -0.45 9.82
C LYS A 174 -18.48 0.72 8.84
N HIS A 175 -17.70 0.77 7.78
CA HIS A 175 -17.74 1.86 6.80
C HIS A 175 -18.48 1.49 5.50
N HIS A 176 -19.26 0.38 5.51
CA HIS A 176 -20.12 -0.06 4.40
C HIS A 176 -19.39 -0.32 3.07
N TYR A 177 -18.17 -0.84 3.13
CA TYR A 177 -17.46 -1.33 1.96
C TYR A 177 -17.88 -2.76 1.58
N ILE A 178 -18.29 -3.55 2.59
CA ILE A 178 -18.80 -4.93 2.51
C ILE A 178 -19.98 -5.11 3.43
#